data_172c3cd16514da91abab94807d46ae3f
#
_entry.id   172c3cd16514da91abab94807d46ae3f
#
_cell.length_a   1.000
_cell.length_b   1.000
_cell.length_c   1.000
_cell.angle_alpha   90.00
_cell.angle_beta   90.00
_cell.angle_gamma   90.00
#
_symmetry.space_group_name_H-M   'P 1'
#
loop_
_entity.id
_entity.type
_entity.pdbx_description
1 polymer ?
#
loop_
_entity_poly.entity_id
_entity_poly.type
_entity_poly.pdbx_seq_one_letter_code
_entity_poly.pdbx_strand_id
1 'polypeptide(L)'
;MSSMLFLVAMMVNADSPNWPAFRGPEGTGASASAKPLLSWNSEKGVFWKMSLPGAGSSSPIVHDNRVFVTCYTGTGSSLKRHLLCFDKISGKQNWTADVPAVVPEDPYSGYITEHGYASSTPVTDGNAVYLFFGKSGVLAFGMDGKKLWQTSVGTGSDIRRWGSSASPVLFKNLVIVNAASESRAVVALDAKTGREVWKSEGEKLSLSFSTPALVEANGRTDLVVAMPEEVWGMNPETGKLRWTATIAATGNVCPAVVPGEGIAYVTGGFQSKGTLAIKAGGKGDVTQSHVPWTARRSCYVPTPVLNASRLFMVTEDGIAISMSSGKGEVLQEQRLSVPAIGGRGSRPFYASPILADGRIYAVSRRAGVFVLKADDTLKQIGLNPPLDDSDFNASPALSGGLMFLRSNTFLYAIGSP
;
A
#
# COMPACT_ATOMS: atom_id res chain seq x y z
N MET A 1 -8.75 3.66 50.01
CA MET A 1 -7.66 3.75 49.02
C MET A 1 -8.29 3.54 47.65
N SER A 2 -8.55 4.63 46.96
CA SER A 2 -9.28 4.61 45.68
C SER A 2 -8.25 4.50 44.56
N SER A 3 -8.23 3.36 43.83
CA SER A 3 -7.39 3.15 42.65
C SER A 3 -8.00 3.92 41.48
N MET A 4 -7.37 5.01 41.11
CA MET A 4 -7.68 5.79 39.92
C MET A 4 -7.08 5.05 38.72
N LEU A 5 -7.93 4.36 37.94
CA LEU A 5 -7.57 3.79 36.64
C LEU A 5 -7.36 4.98 35.68
N PHE A 6 -6.10 5.21 35.28
CA PHE A 6 -5.80 6.07 34.13
C PHE A 6 -6.15 5.32 32.85
N LEU A 7 -7.30 5.64 32.29
CA LEU A 7 -7.64 5.31 30.91
C LEU A 7 -6.80 6.24 30.00
N VAL A 8 -5.68 5.74 29.48
CA VAL A 8 -4.98 6.41 28.37
C VAL A 8 -5.80 6.12 27.11
N ALA A 9 -6.76 7.00 26.85
CA ALA A 9 -7.37 7.06 25.53
C ALA A 9 -6.29 7.54 24.56
N MET A 10 -5.79 6.65 23.68
CA MET A 10 -5.07 7.08 22.48
C MET A 10 -6.03 7.95 21.69
N MET A 11 -5.82 9.27 21.74
CA MET A 11 -6.48 10.18 20.82
C MET A 11 -6.02 9.80 19.42
N VAL A 12 -6.90 9.18 18.65
CA VAL A 12 -6.76 9.08 17.20
C VAL A 12 -6.65 10.52 16.71
N ASN A 13 -5.48 10.90 16.25
CA ASN A 13 -5.23 12.22 15.68
C ASN A 13 -5.94 12.26 14.31
N ALA A 14 -7.23 12.57 14.32
CA ALA A 14 -8.08 12.65 13.12
C ALA A 14 -7.61 13.71 12.10
N ASP A 15 -6.63 14.52 12.46
CA ASP A 15 -6.14 15.67 11.69
C ASP A 15 -4.65 15.59 11.34
N SER A 16 -4.08 14.40 11.15
CA SER A 16 -2.70 14.34 10.69
C SER A 16 -2.60 14.87 9.25
N PRO A 17 -1.90 16.00 9.00
CA PRO A 17 -1.65 16.47 7.63
C PRO A 17 -0.65 15.57 6.91
N ASN A 18 -0.19 14.52 7.55
CA ASN A 18 0.82 13.58 7.07
C ASN A 18 0.19 12.33 6.47
N TRP A 19 0.87 11.79 5.45
CA TRP A 19 0.55 10.50 4.81
C TRP A 19 1.84 9.66 4.77
N PRO A 20 2.31 9.17 5.93
CA PRO A 20 3.70 8.74 6.12
C PRO A 20 4.03 7.36 5.57
N ALA A 21 3.03 6.62 5.09
CA ALA A 21 3.16 5.23 4.65
C ALA A 21 2.23 4.90 3.49
N PHE A 22 2.37 3.72 2.93
CA PHE A 22 1.40 3.17 1.98
C PHE A 22 0.01 3.14 2.62
N ARG A 23 -0.96 3.77 1.95
CA ARG A 23 -2.35 3.93 2.40
C ARG A 23 -2.55 4.79 3.65
N GLY A 24 -1.60 5.69 3.93
CA GLY A 24 -1.71 6.70 4.97
C GLY A 24 -1.34 6.21 6.38
N PRO A 25 -1.62 7.00 7.40
CA PRO A 25 -1.12 6.78 8.75
C PRO A 25 -1.61 5.47 9.37
N GLU A 26 -2.81 5.04 9.03
CA GLU A 26 -3.44 3.83 9.58
C GLU A 26 -3.46 2.67 8.56
N GLY A 27 -2.90 2.85 7.36
CA GLY A 27 -2.93 1.82 6.30
C GLY A 27 -4.32 1.58 5.68
N THR A 28 -5.32 2.39 6.01
CA THR A 28 -6.72 2.21 5.58
C THR A 28 -7.01 2.78 4.19
N GLY A 29 -6.21 3.74 3.72
CA GLY A 29 -6.47 4.49 2.48
C GLY A 29 -7.54 5.56 2.64
N ALA A 30 -7.95 5.87 3.86
CA ALA A 30 -8.98 6.86 4.17
C ALA A 30 -8.39 8.07 4.91
N SER A 31 -8.98 9.25 4.71
CA SER A 31 -8.72 10.45 5.48
C SER A 31 -10.04 11.09 5.88
N ALA A 32 -10.20 11.36 7.18
CA ALA A 32 -11.38 12.04 7.71
C ALA A 32 -11.34 13.56 7.48
N SER A 33 -10.14 14.15 7.41
CA SER A 33 -9.95 15.61 7.35
C SER A 33 -9.66 16.15 5.95
N ALA A 34 -9.09 15.34 5.05
CA ALA A 34 -8.73 15.79 3.72
C ALA A 34 -9.97 16.08 2.85
N LYS A 35 -9.92 17.17 2.10
CA LYS A 35 -10.99 17.61 1.17
C LYS A 35 -10.41 17.78 -0.24
N PRO A 36 -10.10 16.68 -0.94
CA PRO A 36 -9.57 16.76 -2.30
C PRO A 36 -10.59 17.39 -3.25
N LEU A 37 -10.09 18.01 -4.32
CA LEU A 37 -10.96 18.53 -5.38
C LEU A 37 -11.82 17.41 -5.98
N LEU A 38 -13.06 17.75 -6.31
CA LEU A 38 -13.94 16.86 -7.08
C LEU A 38 -13.52 16.81 -8.54
N SER A 39 -13.04 17.92 -9.09
CA SER A 39 -12.77 18.08 -10.52
C SER A 39 -11.49 18.85 -10.78
N TRP A 40 -10.69 18.34 -11.70
CA TRP A 40 -9.47 18.96 -12.23
C TRP A 40 -9.17 18.48 -13.64
N ASN A 41 -8.27 19.18 -14.31
CA ASN A 41 -7.66 18.81 -15.59
C ASN A 41 -6.24 19.41 -15.68
N SER A 42 -5.58 19.30 -16.82
CA SER A 42 -4.23 19.85 -17.03
C SER A 42 -4.11 21.37 -16.86
N GLU A 43 -5.21 22.11 -17.02
CA GLU A 43 -5.25 23.58 -16.96
C GLU A 43 -5.75 24.10 -15.61
N LYS A 44 -6.55 23.30 -14.89
CA LYS A 44 -7.20 23.73 -13.65
C LYS A 44 -7.08 22.66 -12.57
N GLY A 45 -6.70 23.08 -11.36
CA GLY A 45 -6.65 22.23 -10.19
C GLY A 45 -5.32 21.52 -9.97
N VAL A 46 -4.41 21.52 -10.95
CA VAL A 46 -3.00 21.10 -10.74
C VAL A 46 -2.26 22.26 -10.12
N PHE A 47 -1.81 22.06 -8.86
CA PHE A 47 -1.06 23.05 -8.11
C PHE A 47 0.39 23.11 -8.59
N TRP A 48 1.02 21.95 -8.79
CA TRP A 48 2.31 21.81 -9.44
C TRP A 48 2.48 20.43 -10.09
N LYS A 49 3.42 20.35 -11.03
CA LYS A 49 3.80 19.15 -11.77
C LYS A 49 5.33 19.08 -11.86
N MET A 50 5.91 17.94 -11.46
CA MET A 50 7.37 17.74 -11.48
C MET A 50 7.73 16.46 -12.21
N SER A 51 8.74 16.53 -13.09
CA SER A 51 9.24 15.36 -13.82
C SER A 51 9.96 14.40 -12.88
N LEU A 52 9.78 13.11 -13.10
CA LEU A 52 10.51 12.04 -12.45
C LEU A 52 11.58 11.50 -13.40
N PRO A 53 12.78 11.12 -12.91
CA PRO A 53 13.86 10.62 -13.78
C PRO A 53 13.59 9.26 -14.39
N GLY A 54 12.60 8.53 -13.88
CA GLY A 54 12.24 7.21 -14.36
C GLY A 54 10.90 6.71 -13.82
N ALA A 55 10.50 5.55 -14.30
CA ALA A 55 9.25 4.90 -13.93
C ALA A 55 9.26 4.34 -12.50
N GLY A 56 8.08 3.98 -12.01
CA GLY A 56 7.86 3.30 -10.75
C GLY A 56 6.40 3.35 -10.33
N SER A 57 6.02 2.44 -9.44
CA SER A 57 4.65 2.29 -8.95
C SER A 57 4.49 2.60 -7.46
N SER A 58 5.58 3.05 -6.78
CA SER A 58 5.47 3.45 -5.37
C SER A 58 4.51 4.62 -5.22
N SER A 59 3.66 4.57 -4.23
CA SER A 59 2.80 5.69 -3.87
C SER A 59 3.64 6.85 -3.30
N PRO A 60 3.24 8.11 -3.49
CA PRO A 60 3.80 9.20 -2.72
C PRO A 60 3.54 9.00 -1.23
N ILE A 61 4.48 9.42 -0.39
CA ILE A 61 4.24 9.63 1.03
C ILE A 61 4.55 11.08 1.40
N VAL A 62 3.91 11.57 2.44
CA VAL A 62 4.03 12.97 2.86
C VAL A 62 4.31 13.04 4.36
N HIS A 63 5.32 13.80 4.72
CA HIS A 63 5.58 14.16 6.11
C HIS A 63 5.98 15.64 6.19
N ASP A 64 5.23 16.39 6.97
CA ASP A 64 5.35 17.86 7.08
C ASP A 64 5.34 18.53 5.71
N ASN A 65 6.43 19.21 5.36
CA ASN A 65 6.59 19.89 4.07
C ASN A 65 7.39 19.07 3.03
N ARG A 66 7.42 17.74 3.16
CA ARG A 66 8.17 16.87 2.26
C ARG A 66 7.30 15.81 1.64
N VAL A 67 7.48 15.58 0.33
CA VAL A 67 6.86 14.50 -0.42
C VAL A 67 7.97 13.58 -0.90
N PHE A 68 7.83 12.28 -0.65
CA PHE A 68 8.81 11.28 -1.08
C PHE A 68 8.18 10.32 -2.08
N VAL A 69 8.93 9.98 -3.12
CA VAL A 69 8.61 8.93 -4.08
C VAL A 69 9.88 8.16 -4.47
N THR A 70 9.71 6.92 -4.93
CA THR A 70 10.82 6.17 -5.51
C THR A 70 10.59 5.95 -7.00
N CYS A 71 11.64 5.86 -7.78
CA CYS A 71 11.61 5.46 -9.19
C CYS A 71 12.87 4.66 -9.53
N TYR A 72 12.97 4.18 -10.77
CA TYR A 72 14.15 3.50 -11.25
C TYR A 72 14.51 3.94 -12.67
N THR A 73 15.78 3.81 -13.01
CA THR A 73 16.35 4.00 -14.36
C THR A 73 17.20 2.81 -14.73
N GLY A 74 17.30 2.53 -16.02
CA GLY A 74 18.07 1.40 -16.53
C GLY A 74 17.44 0.03 -16.20
N THR A 75 18.11 -1.01 -16.67
CA THR A 75 17.78 -2.42 -16.41
C THR A 75 19.05 -3.25 -16.36
N GLY A 76 18.99 -4.47 -15.84
CA GLY A 76 20.16 -5.34 -15.71
C GLY A 76 21.28 -4.69 -14.89
N SER A 77 22.50 -4.64 -15.41
CA SER A 77 23.67 -4.06 -14.73
C SER A 77 23.62 -2.54 -14.60
N SER A 78 22.79 -1.85 -15.40
CA SER A 78 22.62 -0.40 -15.33
C SER A 78 21.47 0.03 -14.42
N LEU A 79 20.77 -0.92 -13.79
CA LEU A 79 19.64 -0.61 -12.92
C LEU A 79 20.08 0.22 -11.73
N LYS A 80 19.42 1.36 -11.56
CA LYS A 80 19.54 2.25 -10.44
C LYS A 80 18.15 2.64 -9.94
N ARG A 81 17.93 2.58 -8.65
CA ARG A 81 16.72 3.10 -8.00
C ARG A 81 17.01 4.46 -7.40
N HIS A 82 15.99 5.26 -7.26
CA HIS A 82 16.08 6.61 -6.75
C HIS A 82 15.06 6.83 -5.66
N LEU A 83 15.45 7.44 -4.56
CA LEU A 83 14.55 8.08 -3.60
C LEU A 83 14.62 9.59 -3.87
N LEU A 84 13.46 10.21 -4.12
CA LEU A 84 13.34 11.64 -4.37
C LEU A 84 12.55 12.29 -3.24
N CYS A 85 12.99 13.47 -2.83
CA CYS A 85 12.29 14.32 -1.88
C CYS A 85 11.95 15.66 -2.55
N PHE A 86 10.69 16.04 -2.49
CA PHE A 86 10.17 17.30 -2.99
C PHE A 86 9.61 18.13 -1.84
N ASP A 87 9.72 19.46 -1.98
CA ASP A 87 8.96 20.38 -1.15
C ASP A 87 7.48 20.29 -1.49
N LYS A 88 6.66 20.11 -0.48
CA LYS A 88 5.21 19.88 -0.64
C LYS A 88 4.48 21.05 -1.32
N ILE A 89 4.92 22.28 -1.03
CA ILE A 89 4.23 23.48 -1.49
C ILE A 89 4.75 23.94 -2.84
N SER A 90 6.06 24.04 -3.00
CA SER A 90 6.65 24.53 -4.26
C SER A 90 6.83 23.46 -5.33
N GLY A 91 6.76 22.17 -4.96
CA GLY A 91 7.10 21.06 -5.83
C GLY A 91 8.60 20.93 -6.11
N LYS A 92 9.44 21.89 -5.67
CA LYS A 92 10.87 21.86 -5.92
C LYS A 92 11.52 20.61 -5.32
N GLN A 93 12.36 19.94 -6.11
CA GLN A 93 13.15 18.82 -5.61
C GLN A 93 14.20 19.31 -4.61
N ASN A 94 14.13 18.81 -3.38
CA ASN A 94 15.08 19.14 -2.33
C ASN A 94 16.38 18.34 -2.49
N TRP A 95 16.23 17.03 -2.75
CA TRP A 95 17.35 16.13 -2.95
C TRP A 95 16.90 14.83 -3.64
N THR A 96 17.87 14.06 -4.11
CA THR A 96 17.70 12.69 -4.59
C THR A 96 18.81 11.81 -4.01
N ALA A 97 18.49 10.55 -3.71
CA ALA A 97 19.44 9.54 -3.31
C ALA A 97 19.41 8.38 -4.31
N ASP A 98 20.56 8.06 -4.89
CA ASP A 98 20.73 6.99 -5.85
C ASP A 98 21.10 5.69 -5.14
N VAL A 99 20.44 4.60 -5.52
CA VAL A 99 20.65 3.25 -5.00
C VAL A 99 20.93 2.31 -6.17
N PRO A 100 22.20 2.07 -6.51
CA PRO A 100 22.56 1.05 -7.49
C PRO A 100 22.09 -0.33 -7.05
N ALA A 101 21.75 -1.21 -7.99
CA ALA A 101 21.47 -2.60 -7.68
C ALA A 101 22.77 -3.27 -7.13
N VAL A 102 22.64 -3.95 -5.98
CA VAL A 102 23.80 -4.61 -5.33
C VAL A 102 24.04 -6.02 -5.83
N VAL A 103 23.01 -6.64 -6.39
CA VAL A 103 23.05 -7.95 -7.07
C VAL A 103 22.13 -7.88 -8.29
N PRO A 104 22.31 -8.78 -9.28
CA PRO A 104 21.41 -8.86 -10.43
C PRO A 104 19.96 -9.07 -9.99
N GLU A 105 19.09 -8.19 -10.46
CA GLU A 105 17.64 -8.31 -10.26
C GLU A 105 17.06 -9.33 -11.25
N ASP A 106 15.80 -9.70 -11.01
CA ASP A 106 15.06 -10.53 -11.95
C ASP A 106 14.91 -9.83 -13.31
N PRO A 107 14.87 -10.57 -14.43
CA PRO A 107 14.78 -9.98 -15.76
C PRO A 107 13.57 -9.05 -15.91
N TYR A 108 13.73 -7.97 -16.66
CA TYR A 108 12.62 -7.05 -16.98
C TYR A 108 11.65 -7.72 -17.97
N SER A 109 10.85 -8.64 -17.44
CA SER A 109 9.88 -9.45 -18.19
C SER A 109 8.69 -9.83 -17.30
N GLY A 110 7.59 -10.30 -17.90
CA GLY A 110 6.40 -10.67 -17.17
C GLY A 110 5.83 -9.47 -16.38
N TYR A 111 5.37 -9.70 -15.16
CA TYR A 111 4.75 -8.66 -14.36
C TYR A 111 5.69 -7.55 -13.88
N ILE A 112 7.01 -7.74 -13.88
CA ILE A 112 7.95 -6.64 -13.61
C ILE A 112 7.76 -5.49 -14.62
N THR A 113 7.38 -5.80 -15.87
CA THR A 113 7.09 -4.74 -16.86
C THR A 113 5.87 -3.89 -16.53
N GLU A 114 4.97 -4.41 -15.70
CA GLU A 114 3.75 -3.70 -15.29
C GLU A 114 3.97 -2.74 -14.11
N HIS A 115 4.88 -3.07 -13.19
CA HIS A 115 5.08 -2.31 -11.95
C HIS A 115 6.52 -1.79 -11.76
N GLY A 116 7.48 -2.33 -12.50
CA GLY A 116 8.88 -1.93 -12.47
C GLY A 116 9.64 -2.36 -11.21
N TYR A 117 10.85 -1.80 -11.04
CA TYR A 117 11.75 -2.13 -9.93
C TYR A 117 11.62 -1.18 -8.72
N ALA A 118 10.60 -0.31 -8.70
CA ALA A 118 10.34 0.65 -7.63
C ALA A 118 8.84 0.69 -7.29
N SER A 119 8.31 -0.44 -6.82
CA SER A 119 6.89 -0.61 -6.48
C SER A 119 6.61 -0.41 -5.02
N SER A 120 7.51 -0.87 -4.15
CA SER A 120 7.40 -0.70 -2.70
C SER A 120 7.34 0.78 -2.34
N THR A 121 6.30 1.18 -1.62
CA THR A 121 6.12 2.55 -1.14
C THR A 121 6.97 2.75 0.10
N PRO A 122 7.74 3.84 0.21
CA PRO A 122 8.51 4.15 1.42
C PRO A 122 7.60 4.39 2.63
N VAL A 123 8.19 4.32 3.82
CA VAL A 123 7.54 4.72 5.08
C VAL A 123 8.47 5.65 5.87
N THR A 124 7.91 6.55 6.66
CA THR A 124 8.70 7.47 7.50
C THR A 124 8.11 7.60 8.90
N ASP A 125 8.99 7.74 9.89
CA ASP A 125 8.66 8.09 11.27
C ASP A 125 8.89 9.59 11.57
N GLY A 126 9.23 10.37 10.53
CA GLY A 126 9.57 11.79 10.63
C GLY A 126 11.05 12.06 10.92
N ASN A 127 11.83 11.06 11.33
CA ASN A 127 13.28 11.17 11.55
C ASN A 127 14.07 10.56 10.39
N ALA A 128 13.54 9.49 9.81
CA ALA A 128 14.13 8.80 8.67
C ALA A 128 13.05 8.32 7.69
N VAL A 129 13.48 8.02 6.46
CA VAL A 129 12.67 7.38 5.42
C VAL A 129 13.23 5.99 5.18
N TYR A 130 12.37 4.99 5.27
CA TYR A 130 12.72 3.57 5.12
C TYR A 130 12.16 3.04 3.82
N LEU A 131 12.99 2.31 3.07
CA LEU A 131 12.70 1.76 1.75
C LEU A 131 12.92 0.26 1.74
N PHE A 132 12.15 -0.46 0.94
CA PHE A 132 12.42 -1.85 0.60
C PHE A 132 12.59 -1.98 -0.92
N PHE A 133 13.78 -2.31 -1.36
CA PHE A 133 14.14 -2.44 -2.78
C PHE A 133 14.52 -3.87 -3.16
N GLY A 134 13.67 -4.83 -2.78
CA GLY A 134 13.82 -6.22 -3.16
C GLY A 134 15.21 -6.77 -2.80
N LYS A 135 15.94 -7.33 -3.76
CA LYS A 135 17.29 -7.90 -3.56
C LYS A 135 18.34 -6.89 -3.10
N SER A 136 18.11 -5.59 -3.28
CA SER A 136 18.95 -4.54 -2.72
C SER A 136 18.72 -4.32 -1.22
N GLY A 137 17.71 -4.97 -0.64
CA GLY A 137 17.41 -4.98 0.78
C GLY A 137 16.58 -3.79 1.26
N VAL A 138 16.64 -3.57 2.56
CA VAL A 138 16.01 -2.45 3.25
C VAL A 138 17.04 -1.36 3.48
N LEU A 139 16.65 -0.12 3.26
CA LEU A 139 17.51 1.06 3.42
C LEU A 139 16.83 2.10 4.28
N ALA A 140 17.62 2.84 5.05
CA ALA A 140 17.18 4.05 5.73
C ALA A 140 17.98 5.26 5.27
N PHE A 141 17.25 6.36 5.10
CA PHE A 141 17.82 7.67 4.77
C PHE A 141 17.35 8.70 5.79
N GLY A 142 18.23 9.58 6.21
CA GLY A 142 17.85 10.76 6.98
C GLY A 142 16.93 11.68 6.16
N MET A 143 16.23 12.57 6.82
CA MET A 143 15.36 13.56 6.16
C MET A 143 16.15 14.54 5.27
N ASP A 144 17.48 14.55 5.36
CA ASP A 144 18.42 15.28 4.50
C ASP A 144 18.92 14.48 3.29
N GLY A 145 18.45 13.22 3.12
CA GLY A 145 18.81 12.33 2.02
C GLY A 145 20.11 11.54 2.22
N LYS A 146 20.78 11.66 3.37
CA LYS A 146 21.96 10.85 3.66
C LYS A 146 21.57 9.43 4.02
N LYS A 147 22.21 8.44 3.39
CA LYS A 147 22.03 7.04 3.73
C LYS A 147 22.53 6.78 5.14
N LEU A 148 21.65 6.22 6.01
CA LEU A 148 21.97 5.86 7.37
C LEU A 148 22.48 4.42 7.44
N TRP A 149 21.75 3.49 6.82
CA TRP A 149 22.12 2.08 6.73
C TRP A 149 21.46 1.39 5.55
N GLN A 150 21.95 0.20 5.22
CA GLN A 150 21.38 -0.72 4.22
C GLN A 150 21.61 -2.15 4.68
N THR A 151 20.55 -2.96 4.70
CA THR A 151 20.59 -4.34 5.19
C THR A 151 19.92 -5.28 4.18
N SER A 152 20.61 -6.34 3.81
CA SER A 152 20.04 -7.39 2.97
C SER A 152 19.02 -8.20 3.77
N VAL A 153 17.89 -8.51 3.17
CA VAL A 153 16.85 -9.41 3.71
C VAL A 153 16.70 -10.68 2.86
N GLY A 154 17.68 -10.93 2.01
CA GLY A 154 17.75 -12.02 1.06
C GLY A 154 17.95 -11.54 -0.38
N THR A 155 18.33 -12.46 -1.26
CA THR A 155 18.61 -12.19 -2.68
C THR A 155 17.94 -13.21 -3.61
N GLY A 156 17.01 -14.00 -3.08
CA GLY A 156 16.22 -14.96 -3.83
C GLY A 156 15.24 -14.33 -4.80
N SER A 157 14.48 -15.18 -5.44
CA SER A 157 13.39 -14.80 -6.34
C SER A 157 12.18 -15.69 -6.05
N ASP A 158 11.00 -15.16 -6.23
CA ASP A 158 9.82 -16.00 -6.30
C ASP A 158 9.84 -16.86 -7.58
N ILE A 159 9.03 -17.91 -7.59
CA ILE A 159 9.01 -18.88 -8.72
C ILE A 159 8.59 -18.27 -10.06
N ARG A 160 7.98 -17.10 -10.07
CA ARG A 160 7.53 -16.35 -11.26
C ARG A 160 8.48 -15.23 -11.64
N ARG A 161 9.43 -14.90 -10.75
CA ARG A 161 10.39 -13.80 -10.91
C ARG A 161 9.70 -12.44 -11.12
N TRP A 162 8.66 -12.17 -10.34
CA TRP A 162 7.91 -10.92 -10.44
C TRP A 162 8.49 -9.80 -9.58
N GLY A 163 9.51 -10.10 -8.76
CA GLY A 163 10.13 -9.14 -7.85
C GLY A 163 9.25 -8.81 -6.65
N SER A 164 9.59 -7.75 -5.93
CA SER A 164 8.89 -7.34 -4.70
C SER A 164 8.04 -6.10 -4.89
N SER A 165 6.88 -6.08 -4.23
CA SER A 165 5.98 -4.92 -4.22
C SER A 165 5.43 -4.57 -2.83
N ALA A 166 5.56 -5.44 -1.84
CA ALA A 166 5.16 -5.17 -0.47
C ALA A 166 5.90 -3.95 0.09
N SER A 167 5.19 -3.08 0.80
CA SER A 167 5.75 -1.89 1.43
C SER A 167 6.19 -2.18 2.87
N PRO A 168 7.23 -1.51 3.39
CA PRO A 168 7.61 -1.63 4.79
C PRO A 168 6.54 -1.05 5.72
N VAL A 169 6.46 -1.61 6.94
CA VAL A 169 5.57 -1.19 8.01
C VAL A 169 6.41 -0.83 9.23
N LEU A 170 6.07 0.24 9.92
CA LEU A 170 6.71 0.64 11.17
C LEU A 170 5.91 0.15 12.36
N PHE A 171 6.62 -0.43 13.33
CA PHE A 171 6.07 -0.76 14.64
C PHE A 171 7.07 -0.42 15.73
N LYS A 172 6.80 0.59 16.55
CA LYS A 172 7.74 1.11 17.55
C LYS A 172 9.08 1.49 16.87
N ASN A 173 10.17 0.84 17.29
CA ASN A 173 11.51 1.02 16.72
C ASN A 173 11.87 -0.02 15.64
N LEU A 174 10.88 -0.67 15.04
CA LEU A 174 11.09 -1.72 14.03
C LEU A 174 10.60 -1.28 12.66
N VAL A 175 11.39 -1.62 11.64
CA VAL A 175 11.00 -1.62 10.23
C VAL A 175 10.72 -3.07 9.84
N ILE A 176 9.48 -3.40 9.51
CA ILE A 176 9.05 -4.75 9.19
C ILE A 176 8.77 -4.85 7.69
N VAL A 177 9.32 -5.85 7.03
CA VAL A 177 9.13 -6.09 5.60
C VAL A 177 8.68 -7.52 5.33
N ASN A 178 7.80 -7.67 4.36
CA ASN A 178 7.48 -8.96 3.77
C ASN A 178 8.47 -9.24 2.63
N ALA A 179 9.56 -9.95 2.95
CA ALA A 179 10.60 -10.34 2.01
C ALA A 179 10.33 -11.73 1.40
N ALA A 180 9.09 -11.94 0.97
CA ALA A 180 8.59 -13.22 0.46
C ALA A 180 9.37 -13.72 -0.75
N SER A 181 9.68 -12.84 -1.70
CA SER A 181 10.47 -13.17 -2.89
C SER A 181 11.96 -13.41 -2.54
N GLU A 182 12.54 -12.56 -1.70
CA GLU A 182 13.98 -12.55 -1.40
C GLU A 182 14.42 -13.68 -0.48
N SER A 183 13.59 -14.04 0.51
CA SER A 183 13.98 -15.04 1.54
C SER A 183 12.83 -15.89 2.07
N ARG A 184 11.63 -15.79 1.51
CA ARG A 184 10.41 -16.44 2.03
C ARG A 184 10.21 -16.16 3.52
N ALA A 185 10.42 -14.90 3.90
CA ALA A 185 10.37 -14.48 5.30
C ALA A 185 9.68 -13.14 5.48
N VAL A 186 9.16 -12.94 6.68
CA VAL A 186 8.88 -11.61 7.24
C VAL A 186 10.07 -11.27 8.13
N VAL A 187 10.63 -10.08 7.93
CA VAL A 187 11.86 -9.64 8.61
C VAL A 187 11.61 -8.32 9.32
N ALA A 188 12.08 -8.19 10.55
CA ALA A 188 12.10 -6.92 11.26
C ALA A 188 13.54 -6.47 11.54
N LEU A 189 13.79 -5.22 11.22
CA LEU A 189 15.06 -4.55 11.44
C LEU A 189 14.88 -3.44 12.49
N ASP A 190 15.88 -3.23 13.32
CA ASP A 190 15.95 -2.05 14.18
C ASP A 190 16.02 -0.79 13.34
N ALA A 191 15.08 0.12 13.52
CA ALA A 191 14.94 1.31 12.69
C ALA A 191 16.16 2.23 12.71
N LYS A 192 16.88 2.29 13.83
CA LYS A 192 18.04 3.16 14.00
C LYS A 192 19.30 2.59 13.38
N THR A 193 19.50 1.27 13.48
CA THR A 193 20.76 0.62 13.12
C THR A 193 20.70 -0.26 11.90
N GLY A 194 19.51 -0.67 11.45
CA GLY A 194 19.30 -1.64 10.38
C GLY A 194 19.63 -3.08 10.78
N ARG A 195 19.97 -3.36 12.06
CA ARG A 195 20.26 -4.72 12.52
C ARG A 195 19.00 -5.55 12.52
N GLU A 196 19.08 -6.79 12.02
CA GLU A 196 18.00 -7.76 12.13
C GLU A 196 17.66 -8.04 13.60
N VAL A 197 16.38 -7.89 13.95
CA VAL A 197 15.84 -8.17 15.29
C VAL A 197 15.18 -9.55 15.31
N TRP A 198 14.40 -9.85 14.28
CA TRP A 198 13.82 -11.17 14.07
C TRP A 198 13.54 -11.43 12.58
N LYS A 199 13.52 -12.72 12.26
CA LYS A 199 13.15 -13.25 10.95
C LYS A 199 12.22 -14.44 11.15
N SER A 200 11.12 -14.47 10.42
CA SER A 200 10.13 -15.56 10.46
C SER A 200 9.92 -16.11 9.06
N GLU A 201 10.38 -17.32 8.85
CA GLU A 201 10.37 -18.01 7.56
C GLU A 201 9.11 -18.86 7.37
N GLY A 202 8.66 -19.01 6.12
CA GLY A 202 7.55 -19.88 5.77
C GLY A 202 7.46 -20.13 4.28
N GLU A 203 7.35 -21.39 3.90
CA GLU A 203 7.26 -21.80 2.48
C GLU A 203 6.05 -21.19 1.77
N LYS A 204 4.92 -21.03 2.47
CA LYS A 204 3.69 -20.43 1.93
C LYS A 204 3.81 -18.94 1.65
N LEU A 205 4.82 -18.24 2.17
CA LEU A 205 5.09 -16.84 1.85
C LEU A 205 5.44 -16.62 0.38
N SER A 206 5.91 -17.64 -0.32
CA SER A 206 6.12 -17.56 -1.78
C SER A 206 4.87 -17.02 -2.47
N LEU A 207 5.02 -16.01 -3.35
CA LEU A 207 3.95 -15.29 -4.03
C LEU A 207 3.03 -14.43 -3.11
N SER A 208 3.50 -14.08 -1.91
CA SER A 208 2.91 -13.02 -1.10
C SER A 208 3.53 -11.67 -1.48
N PHE A 209 2.78 -10.83 -2.16
CA PHE A 209 3.14 -9.45 -2.52
C PHE A 209 2.41 -8.44 -1.64
N SER A 210 1.66 -8.94 -0.66
CA SER A 210 0.82 -8.16 0.24
C SER A 210 1.65 -7.35 1.24
N THR A 211 1.32 -6.08 1.40
CA THR A 211 1.81 -5.27 2.53
C THR A 211 1.11 -5.71 3.81
N PRO A 212 1.84 -6.07 4.87
CA PRO A 212 1.26 -6.40 6.16
C PRO A 212 0.52 -5.22 6.81
N ALA A 213 -0.36 -5.52 7.76
CA ALA A 213 -0.99 -4.50 8.59
C ALA A 213 -0.88 -4.81 10.07
N LEU A 214 -0.91 -3.76 10.89
CA LEU A 214 -1.00 -3.84 12.33
C LEU A 214 -2.47 -3.75 12.74
N VAL A 215 -2.95 -4.71 13.52
CA VAL A 215 -4.34 -4.76 13.99
C VAL A 215 -4.36 -4.90 15.49
N GLU A 216 -4.97 -3.94 16.17
CA GLU A 216 -5.14 -3.99 17.62
C GLU A 216 -6.38 -4.76 18.01
N ALA A 217 -6.21 -5.73 18.91
CA ALA A 217 -7.32 -6.51 19.47
C ALA A 217 -6.94 -7.05 20.85
N ASN A 218 -7.89 -7.04 21.77
CA ASN A 218 -7.73 -7.63 23.10
C ASN A 218 -6.49 -7.08 23.88
N GLY A 219 -6.20 -5.78 23.73
CA GLY A 219 -5.09 -5.10 24.39
C GLY A 219 -3.70 -5.46 23.85
N ARG A 220 -3.63 -6.04 22.65
CA ARG A 220 -2.36 -6.33 21.96
C ARG A 220 -2.44 -5.97 20.48
N THR A 221 -1.30 -5.79 19.85
CA THR A 221 -1.17 -5.61 18.41
C THR A 221 -0.74 -6.94 17.77
N ASP A 222 -1.45 -7.36 16.72
CA ASP A 222 -1.05 -8.45 15.82
C ASP A 222 -0.54 -7.85 14.50
N LEU A 223 0.61 -8.31 14.02
CA LEU A 223 1.06 -8.10 12.64
C LEU A 223 0.38 -9.15 11.77
N VAL A 224 -0.49 -8.69 10.86
CA VAL A 224 -1.24 -9.59 9.98
C VAL A 224 -0.59 -9.63 8.60
N VAL A 225 -0.25 -10.82 8.15
CA VAL A 225 0.42 -11.10 6.87
C VAL A 225 -0.44 -12.02 6.03
N ALA A 226 -0.80 -11.59 4.83
CA ALA A 226 -1.60 -12.38 3.90
C ALA A 226 -0.70 -13.04 2.84
N MET A 227 -0.97 -14.30 2.56
CA MET A 227 -0.28 -15.11 1.55
C MET A 227 -1.26 -16.07 0.87
N PRO A 228 -0.88 -16.75 -0.21
CA PRO A 228 -1.74 -17.76 -0.79
C PRO A 228 -2.16 -18.81 0.25
N GLU A 229 -3.47 -19.07 0.32
CA GLU A 229 -4.11 -20.08 1.15
C GLU A 229 -4.09 -19.82 2.67
N GLU A 230 -3.30 -18.85 3.16
CA GLU A 230 -3.12 -18.64 4.60
C GLU A 230 -2.94 -17.16 4.97
N VAL A 231 -3.38 -16.83 6.18
CA VAL A 231 -3.12 -15.53 6.82
C VAL A 231 -2.48 -15.79 8.17
N TRP A 232 -1.39 -15.09 8.47
CA TRP A 232 -0.70 -15.15 9.76
C TRP A 232 -1.00 -13.93 10.61
N GLY A 233 -1.28 -14.16 11.89
CA GLY A 233 -1.23 -13.14 12.93
C GLY A 233 -0.02 -13.38 13.82
N MET A 234 0.90 -12.43 13.83
CA MET A 234 2.20 -12.54 14.44
C MET A 234 2.39 -11.52 15.58
N ASN A 235 3.27 -11.81 16.49
CA ASN A 235 3.77 -10.81 17.43
C ASN A 235 4.73 -9.85 16.69
N PRO A 236 4.42 -8.55 16.51
CA PRO A 236 5.29 -7.64 15.78
C PRO A 236 6.64 -7.38 16.44
N GLU A 237 6.79 -7.61 17.75
CA GLU A 237 8.06 -7.41 18.47
C GLU A 237 9.03 -8.57 18.30
N THR A 238 8.50 -9.80 18.16
CA THR A 238 9.31 -11.02 18.21
C THR A 238 9.24 -11.89 16.96
N GLY A 239 8.35 -11.57 16.02
CA GLY A 239 8.06 -12.37 14.83
C GLY A 239 7.36 -13.70 15.12
N LYS A 240 7.06 -14.04 16.38
CA LYS A 240 6.41 -15.31 16.72
C LYS A 240 5.00 -15.38 16.19
N LEU A 241 4.68 -16.47 15.49
CA LEU A 241 3.33 -16.77 15.03
C LEU A 241 2.42 -16.97 16.25
N ARG A 242 1.27 -16.30 16.23
CA ARG A 242 0.23 -16.39 17.28
C ARG A 242 -0.97 -17.18 16.80
N TRP A 243 -1.38 -16.93 15.56
CA TRP A 243 -2.53 -17.60 14.94
C TRP A 243 -2.40 -17.65 13.42
N THR A 244 -3.12 -18.58 12.83
CA THR A 244 -3.31 -18.73 11.39
C THR A 244 -4.79 -18.78 11.05
N ALA A 245 -5.14 -18.39 9.82
CA ALA A 245 -6.46 -18.60 9.25
C ALA A 245 -6.32 -19.00 7.78
N THR A 246 -7.16 -19.93 7.34
CA THR A 246 -7.21 -20.35 5.94
C THR A 246 -8.01 -19.35 5.10
N ILE A 247 -7.51 -19.01 3.92
CA ILE A 247 -8.19 -18.20 2.91
C ILE A 247 -8.29 -18.97 1.59
N ALA A 248 -9.40 -18.82 0.89
CA ALA A 248 -9.60 -19.45 -0.42
C ALA A 248 -8.80 -18.82 -1.57
N ALA A 249 -8.01 -17.76 -1.31
CA ALA A 249 -7.18 -17.11 -2.30
C ALA A 249 -5.96 -17.97 -2.65
N THR A 250 -5.85 -18.40 -3.91
CA THR A 250 -4.72 -19.21 -4.41
C THR A 250 -3.91 -18.46 -5.46
N GLY A 251 -2.75 -18.96 -5.77
CA GLY A 251 -1.86 -18.47 -6.82
C GLY A 251 -0.95 -17.32 -6.37
N ASN A 252 -1.50 -16.19 -5.97
CA ASN A 252 -0.75 -15.07 -5.39
C ASN A 252 -1.70 -14.09 -4.68
N VAL A 253 -1.16 -13.33 -3.72
CA VAL A 253 -1.89 -12.29 -2.97
C VAL A 253 -1.13 -10.97 -3.09
N CYS A 254 -1.76 -9.96 -3.72
CA CYS A 254 -1.17 -8.64 -3.95
C CYS A 254 -1.75 -7.53 -3.06
N PRO A 255 -3.09 -7.47 -2.83
CA PRO A 255 -3.65 -6.41 -2.02
C PRO A 255 -3.09 -6.43 -0.59
N ALA A 256 -2.88 -5.25 -0.02
CA ALA A 256 -2.50 -5.14 1.38
C ALA A 256 -3.62 -5.63 2.31
N VAL A 257 -3.27 -6.06 3.49
CA VAL A 257 -4.24 -6.27 4.57
C VAL A 257 -4.85 -4.93 4.95
N VAL A 258 -6.18 -4.86 5.06
CA VAL A 258 -6.88 -3.65 5.49
C VAL A 258 -7.21 -3.77 6.98
N PRO A 259 -6.63 -2.92 7.83
CA PRO A 259 -6.93 -2.94 9.26
C PRO A 259 -8.28 -2.28 9.55
N GLY A 260 -8.99 -2.84 10.50
CA GLY A 260 -10.19 -2.30 11.11
C GLY A 260 -10.15 -2.44 12.63
N GLU A 261 -11.22 -2.09 13.32
CA GLU A 261 -11.32 -2.21 14.78
C GLU A 261 -11.35 -3.70 15.20
N GLY A 262 -10.19 -4.22 15.56
CA GLY A 262 -10.01 -5.62 15.93
C GLY A 262 -10.18 -6.64 14.80
N ILE A 263 -10.28 -6.20 13.55
CA ILE A 263 -10.54 -7.04 12.38
C ILE A 263 -9.51 -6.75 11.30
N ALA A 264 -8.96 -7.79 10.69
CA ALA A 264 -8.21 -7.73 9.45
C ALA A 264 -9.11 -8.12 8.28
N TYR A 265 -9.17 -7.31 7.24
CA TYR A 265 -9.81 -7.68 5.98
C TYR A 265 -8.75 -8.06 4.97
N VAL A 266 -8.87 -9.24 4.42
CA VAL A 266 -7.92 -9.80 3.44
C VAL A 266 -8.67 -10.13 2.17
N THR A 267 -8.15 -9.69 1.04
CA THR A 267 -8.68 -10.00 -0.28
C THR A 267 -7.55 -10.44 -1.22
N GLY A 268 -7.85 -11.20 -2.24
CA GLY A 268 -6.85 -11.57 -3.23
C GLY A 268 -7.14 -12.87 -3.95
N GLY A 269 -6.08 -13.41 -4.56
CA GLY A 269 -6.09 -14.64 -5.34
C GLY A 269 -6.19 -14.42 -6.84
N PHE A 270 -5.60 -15.33 -7.59
CA PHE A 270 -5.63 -15.30 -9.05
C PHE A 270 -6.53 -16.40 -9.64
N GLN A 271 -6.36 -17.66 -9.22
CA GLN A 271 -7.18 -18.79 -9.65
C GLN A 271 -8.44 -18.91 -8.79
N SER A 272 -8.29 -19.11 -7.49
CA SER A 272 -9.37 -18.94 -6.54
C SER A 272 -9.24 -17.56 -5.89
N LYS A 273 -10.35 -16.85 -5.84
CA LYS A 273 -10.44 -15.48 -5.35
C LYS A 273 -11.36 -15.41 -4.14
N GLY A 274 -11.07 -14.51 -3.22
CA GLY A 274 -11.93 -14.29 -2.07
C GLY A 274 -11.56 -13.08 -1.24
N THR A 275 -12.53 -12.67 -0.45
CA THR A 275 -12.35 -11.68 0.62
C THR A 275 -12.88 -12.29 1.91
N LEU A 276 -12.19 -12.04 3.01
CA LEU A 276 -12.63 -12.46 4.33
C LEU A 276 -12.32 -11.41 5.38
N ALA A 277 -13.09 -11.44 6.47
CA ALA A 277 -12.78 -10.75 7.70
C ALA A 277 -12.21 -11.74 8.71
N ILE A 278 -11.18 -11.35 9.45
CA ILE A 278 -10.59 -12.15 10.52
C ILE A 278 -10.54 -11.28 11.78
N LYS A 279 -11.13 -11.75 12.88
CA LYS A 279 -10.94 -11.12 14.19
C LYS A 279 -9.52 -11.40 14.67
N ALA A 280 -8.75 -10.34 14.88
CA ALA A 280 -7.41 -10.45 15.47
C ALA A 280 -7.50 -10.84 16.97
N GLY A 281 -6.35 -11.09 17.60
CA GLY A 281 -6.31 -11.44 19.03
C GLY A 281 -6.49 -12.93 19.32
N GLY A 282 -6.55 -13.80 18.29
CA GLY A 282 -6.69 -15.24 18.42
C GLY A 282 -5.42 -16.00 18.82
N LYS A 283 -5.51 -17.34 18.86
CA LYS A 283 -4.38 -18.26 19.12
C LYS A 283 -4.56 -19.57 18.35
N GLY A 284 -3.50 -20.08 17.72
CA GLY A 284 -3.54 -21.33 16.93
C GLY A 284 -4.30 -21.14 15.63
N ASP A 285 -4.89 -22.21 15.09
CA ASP A 285 -5.77 -22.11 13.92
C ASP A 285 -7.11 -21.49 14.31
N VAL A 286 -7.40 -20.32 13.76
CA VAL A 286 -8.61 -19.54 14.06
C VAL A 286 -9.62 -19.56 12.91
N THR A 287 -9.43 -20.38 11.89
CA THR A 287 -10.26 -20.44 10.69
C THR A 287 -11.74 -20.56 11.02
N GLN A 288 -12.09 -21.46 11.96
CA GLN A 288 -13.49 -21.70 12.33
C GLN A 288 -14.04 -20.75 13.40
N SER A 289 -13.17 -20.13 14.20
CA SER A 289 -13.57 -19.35 15.38
C SER A 289 -13.54 -17.84 15.18
N HIS A 290 -12.64 -17.33 14.31
CA HIS A 290 -12.40 -15.90 14.16
C HIS A 290 -12.68 -15.37 12.75
N VAL A 291 -13.13 -16.19 11.82
CA VAL A 291 -13.55 -15.77 10.48
C VAL A 291 -15.08 -15.64 10.44
N PRO A 292 -15.65 -14.44 10.74
CA PRO A 292 -17.09 -14.25 10.79
C PRO A 292 -17.77 -14.39 9.43
N TRP A 293 -17.05 -14.09 8.35
CA TRP A 293 -17.56 -14.23 6.99
C TRP A 293 -16.45 -14.36 5.94
N THR A 294 -16.83 -14.95 4.82
CA THR A 294 -16.06 -15.00 3.58
C THR A 294 -16.94 -14.59 2.41
N ALA A 295 -16.37 -13.99 1.38
CA ALA A 295 -17.08 -13.56 0.18
C ALA A 295 -16.27 -13.91 -1.09
N ARG A 296 -16.97 -14.15 -2.21
CA ARG A 296 -16.34 -14.47 -3.50
C ARG A 296 -15.82 -13.22 -4.24
N ARG A 297 -16.35 -12.03 -3.93
CA ARG A 297 -15.85 -10.79 -4.52
C ARG A 297 -14.48 -10.45 -3.97
N SER A 298 -13.56 -10.06 -4.83
CA SER A 298 -12.18 -9.74 -4.46
C SER A 298 -11.55 -8.77 -5.43
N CYS A 299 -10.48 -8.13 -4.99
CA CYS A 299 -9.53 -7.42 -5.83
C CYS A 299 -8.31 -8.30 -6.08
N TYR A 300 -7.69 -8.19 -7.24
CA TYR A 300 -6.44 -8.89 -7.57
C TYR A 300 -5.19 -8.08 -7.18
N VAL A 301 -5.16 -6.78 -7.50
CA VAL A 301 -4.05 -5.87 -7.17
C VAL A 301 -4.51 -4.72 -6.27
N PRO A 302 -5.59 -3.97 -6.59
CA PRO A 302 -6.01 -2.87 -5.73
C PRO A 302 -6.43 -3.34 -4.34
N THR A 303 -6.05 -2.57 -3.32
CA THR A 303 -6.47 -2.81 -1.93
C THR A 303 -7.77 -2.06 -1.65
N PRO A 304 -8.77 -2.67 -1.01
CA PRO A 304 -10.01 -2.01 -0.60
C PRO A 304 -9.79 -0.83 0.35
N VAL A 305 -10.78 0.05 0.47
CA VAL A 305 -10.87 1.09 1.49
C VAL A 305 -11.94 0.71 2.49
N LEU A 306 -11.62 0.77 3.78
CA LEU A 306 -12.58 0.63 4.86
C LEU A 306 -13.09 2.01 5.29
N ASN A 307 -14.41 2.16 5.38
CA ASN A 307 -15.05 3.32 5.99
C ASN A 307 -16.28 2.89 6.78
N ALA A 308 -16.25 3.11 8.07
CA ALA A 308 -17.30 2.70 9.01
C ALA A 308 -17.68 1.22 8.78
N SER A 309 -18.91 0.94 8.37
CA SER A 309 -19.44 -0.40 8.17
C SER A 309 -19.27 -0.96 6.75
N ARG A 310 -18.41 -0.36 5.90
CA ARG A 310 -18.29 -0.72 4.48
C ARG A 310 -16.86 -0.88 4.02
N LEU A 311 -16.65 -1.89 3.18
CA LEU A 311 -15.48 -2.04 2.33
C LEU A 311 -15.83 -1.57 0.92
N PHE A 312 -15.09 -0.60 0.41
CA PHE A 312 -15.20 -0.15 -0.97
C PHE A 312 -14.03 -0.71 -1.78
N MET A 313 -14.37 -1.35 -2.89
CA MET A 313 -13.42 -1.99 -3.80
C MET A 313 -13.55 -1.38 -5.18
N VAL A 314 -12.44 -1.28 -5.90
CA VAL A 314 -12.43 -1.13 -7.35
C VAL A 314 -11.53 -2.24 -7.87
N THR A 315 -12.11 -3.19 -8.59
CA THR A 315 -11.36 -4.33 -9.11
C THR A 315 -10.44 -3.92 -10.25
N GLU A 316 -9.46 -4.73 -10.52
CA GLU A 316 -8.55 -4.54 -11.65
C GLU A 316 -9.26 -4.40 -13.01
N ASP A 317 -10.46 -4.96 -13.13
CA ASP A 317 -11.31 -4.91 -14.34
C ASP A 317 -12.29 -3.73 -14.36
N GLY A 318 -12.25 -2.86 -13.34
CA GLY A 318 -13.09 -1.66 -13.26
C GLY A 318 -14.51 -1.92 -12.75
N ILE A 319 -14.69 -2.88 -11.86
CA ILE A 319 -15.93 -3.07 -11.12
C ILE A 319 -15.79 -2.39 -9.77
N ALA A 320 -16.62 -1.39 -9.50
CA ALA A 320 -16.73 -0.75 -8.20
C ALA A 320 -17.76 -1.51 -7.34
N ILE A 321 -17.38 -1.83 -6.10
CA ILE A 321 -18.18 -2.66 -5.19
C ILE A 321 -18.22 -1.97 -3.82
N SER A 322 -19.41 -1.89 -3.23
CA SER A 322 -19.61 -1.60 -1.82
C SER A 322 -20.06 -2.88 -1.13
N MET A 323 -19.37 -3.26 -0.07
CA MET A 323 -19.60 -4.50 0.69
C MET A 323 -19.76 -4.18 2.17
N SER A 324 -20.68 -4.86 2.85
CA SER A 324 -20.79 -4.78 4.30
C SER A 324 -19.53 -5.34 4.97
N SER A 325 -18.83 -4.53 5.77
CA SER A 325 -17.64 -4.97 6.50
C SER A 325 -17.98 -5.98 7.62
N GLY A 326 -19.20 -5.93 8.15
CA GLY A 326 -19.65 -6.86 9.21
C GLY A 326 -20.16 -8.20 8.71
N LYS A 327 -20.65 -8.29 7.44
CA LYS A 327 -21.29 -9.49 6.90
C LYS A 327 -20.69 -10.03 5.61
N GLY A 328 -19.87 -9.25 4.90
CA GLY A 328 -19.32 -9.62 3.60
C GLY A 328 -20.34 -9.63 2.44
N GLU A 329 -21.54 -9.09 2.67
CA GLU A 329 -22.59 -8.99 1.66
C GLU A 329 -22.28 -7.83 0.69
N VAL A 330 -22.46 -8.07 -0.62
CA VAL A 330 -22.39 -7.01 -1.62
C VAL A 330 -23.64 -6.14 -1.48
N LEU A 331 -23.43 -4.86 -1.18
CA LEU A 331 -24.51 -3.87 -1.03
C LEU A 331 -24.81 -3.19 -2.35
N GLN A 332 -23.77 -2.90 -3.12
CA GLN A 332 -23.85 -2.29 -4.43
C GLN A 332 -22.67 -2.71 -5.31
N GLU A 333 -22.93 -2.87 -6.60
CA GLU A 333 -21.92 -3.17 -7.61
C GLU A 333 -22.23 -2.42 -8.90
N GLN A 334 -21.21 -1.82 -9.52
CA GLN A 334 -21.34 -1.22 -10.84
C GLN A 334 -20.04 -1.32 -11.63
N ARG A 335 -20.17 -1.41 -12.96
CA ARG A 335 -19.02 -1.33 -13.86
C ARG A 335 -18.72 0.13 -14.19
N LEU A 336 -17.46 0.54 -14.03
CA LEU A 336 -16.98 1.83 -14.47
C LEU A 336 -16.76 1.79 -15.99
N SER A 337 -17.22 2.84 -16.69
CA SER A 337 -17.02 2.96 -18.13
C SER A 337 -15.58 3.39 -18.44
N VAL A 338 -14.67 2.42 -18.47
CA VAL A 338 -13.26 2.65 -18.80
C VAL A 338 -13.08 2.46 -20.31
N PRO A 339 -12.48 3.43 -21.02
CA PRO A 339 -12.06 3.24 -22.40
C PRO A 339 -11.16 2.01 -22.55
N ALA A 340 -11.26 1.29 -23.66
CA ALA A 340 -10.40 0.15 -23.93
C ALA A 340 -8.93 0.60 -23.94
N ILE A 341 -8.16 0.09 -23.01
CA ILE A 341 -6.70 0.24 -22.98
C ILE A 341 -6.14 -0.85 -23.88
N GLY A 342 -5.40 -0.49 -24.92
CA GLY A 342 -4.90 -1.43 -25.92
C GLY A 342 -4.02 -2.53 -25.32
N GLY A 343 -4.19 -3.76 -25.82
CA GLY A 343 -3.44 -4.95 -25.45
C GLY A 343 -4.29 -6.06 -24.81
N ARG A 344 -4.00 -7.30 -25.15
CA ARG A 344 -4.70 -8.47 -24.59
C ARG A 344 -4.36 -8.59 -23.09
N GLY A 345 -5.36 -8.49 -22.20
CA GLY A 345 -5.22 -8.66 -20.77
C GLY A 345 -4.79 -7.41 -20.01
N SER A 346 -4.81 -6.21 -20.61
CA SER A 346 -4.54 -4.98 -19.89
C SER A 346 -5.65 -4.72 -18.86
N ARG A 347 -5.21 -4.50 -17.61
CA ARG A 347 -6.12 -4.20 -16.50
C ARG A 347 -6.13 -2.71 -16.26
N PRO A 348 -7.31 -2.06 -16.23
CA PRO A 348 -7.40 -0.61 -16.12
C PRO A 348 -7.05 -0.07 -14.72
N PHE A 349 -7.06 -0.88 -13.67
CA PHE A 349 -6.76 -0.42 -12.31
C PHE A 349 -5.70 -1.27 -11.63
N TYR A 350 -4.61 -0.64 -11.20
CA TYR A 350 -3.61 -1.21 -10.29
C TYR A 350 -3.49 -0.38 -9.01
N ALA A 351 -3.70 0.93 -9.09
CA ALA A 351 -3.73 1.80 -7.93
C ALA A 351 -4.89 1.43 -6.99
N SER A 352 -4.62 1.42 -5.70
CA SER A 352 -5.66 1.26 -4.69
C SER A 352 -6.47 2.55 -4.56
N PRO A 353 -7.80 2.49 -4.46
CA PRO A 353 -8.63 3.66 -4.22
C PRO A 353 -8.31 4.29 -2.86
N ILE A 354 -8.57 5.58 -2.74
CA ILE A 354 -8.57 6.31 -1.47
C ILE A 354 -9.94 6.89 -1.20
N LEU A 355 -10.20 7.18 0.08
CA LEU A 355 -11.46 7.77 0.53
C LEU A 355 -11.20 9.06 1.30
N ALA A 356 -11.87 10.13 0.89
CA ALA A 356 -11.88 11.41 1.59
C ALA A 356 -13.16 12.19 1.27
N ASP A 357 -13.64 12.98 2.22
CA ASP A 357 -14.81 13.86 2.07
C ASP A 357 -16.05 13.13 1.50
N GLY A 358 -16.30 11.90 1.97
CA GLY A 358 -17.40 11.06 1.50
C GLY A 358 -17.30 10.59 0.06
N ARG A 359 -16.10 10.62 -0.54
CA ARG A 359 -15.83 10.26 -1.93
C ARG A 359 -14.71 9.25 -2.04
N ILE A 360 -14.84 8.34 -3.01
CA ILE A 360 -13.82 7.37 -3.39
C ILE A 360 -13.15 7.89 -4.65
N TYR A 361 -11.84 8.00 -4.64
CA TYR A 361 -11.02 8.37 -5.80
C TYR A 361 -10.30 7.11 -6.28
N ALA A 362 -10.68 6.63 -7.46
CA ALA A 362 -10.11 5.45 -8.09
C ALA A 362 -9.29 5.85 -9.32
N VAL A 363 -7.98 5.67 -9.23
CA VAL A 363 -7.03 6.02 -10.29
C VAL A 363 -6.96 4.89 -11.29
N SER A 364 -7.37 5.17 -12.53
CA SER A 364 -7.14 4.26 -13.66
C SER A 364 -5.77 4.50 -14.25
N ARG A 365 -5.16 3.46 -14.77
CA ARG A 365 -3.83 3.51 -15.40
C ARG A 365 -3.73 4.58 -16.48
N ARG A 366 -4.77 4.74 -17.32
CA ARG A 366 -4.78 5.67 -18.47
C ARG A 366 -6.09 6.41 -18.69
N ALA A 367 -7.14 6.08 -17.95
CA ALA A 367 -8.46 6.71 -18.14
C ALA A 367 -8.71 7.88 -17.17
N GLY A 368 -7.73 8.21 -16.33
CA GLY A 368 -7.86 9.28 -15.35
C GLY A 368 -8.40 8.81 -14.00
N VAL A 369 -9.03 9.69 -13.23
CA VAL A 369 -9.48 9.41 -11.87
C VAL A 369 -11.00 9.45 -11.78
N PHE A 370 -11.58 8.31 -11.48
CA PHE A 370 -13.01 8.15 -11.23
C PHE A 370 -13.32 8.60 -9.81
N VAL A 371 -14.38 9.40 -9.64
CA VAL A 371 -14.85 9.84 -8.33
C VAL A 371 -16.24 9.28 -8.09
N LEU A 372 -16.37 8.49 -7.01
CA LEU A 372 -17.61 7.85 -6.63
C LEU A 372 -18.08 8.37 -5.27
N LYS A 373 -19.39 8.38 -5.03
CA LYS A 373 -19.90 8.60 -3.67
C LYS A 373 -19.61 7.39 -2.79
N ALA A 374 -19.11 7.64 -1.59
CA ALA A 374 -18.89 6.60 -0.57
C ALA A 374 -20.16 6.36 0.26
N ASP A 375 -21.30 6.15 -0.41
CA ASP A 375 -22.62 5.92 0.19
C ASP A 375 -23.30 4.66 -0.38
N ASP A 376 -24.59 4.49 -0.10
CA ASP A 376 -25.40 3.35 -0.54
C ASP A 376 -25.54 3.25 -2.04
N THR A 377 -25.36 4.35 -2.76
CA THR A 377 -25.55 4.38 -4.22
C THR A 377 -24.29 4.03 -4.97
N LEU A 378 -23.11 4.23 -4.36
CA LEU A 378 -21.80 4.12 -5.01
C LEU A 378 -21.71 4.89 -6.34
N LYS A 379 -22.54 5.93 -6.51
CA LYS A 379 -22.73 6.64 -7.79
C LYS A 379 -21.44 7.31 -8.24
N GLN A 380 -21.05 7.11 -9.50
CA GLN A 380 -20.00 7.91 -10.13
C GLN A 380 -20.50 9.36 -10.28
N ILE A 381 -19.74 10.29 -9.71
CA ILE A 381 -20.05 11.74 -9.68
C ILE A 381 -19.02 12.58 -10.43
N GLY A 382 -17.92 11.98 -10.87
CA GLY A 382 -16.87 12.64 -11.63
C GLY A 382 -15.96 11.66 -12.35
N LEU A 383 -15.30 12.18 -13.38
CA LEU A 383 -14.17 11.56 -14.07
C LEU A 383 -13.21 12.67 -14.42
N ASN A 384 -12.06 12.68 -13.80
CA ASN A 384 -10.98 13.62 -14.11
C ASN A 384 -10.11 12.99 -15.19
N PRO A 385 -9.76 13.70 -16.27
CA PRO A 385 -8.97 13.15 -17.36
C PRO A 385 -7.56 12.78 -16.88
N PRO A 386 -6.84 11.89 -17.60
CA PRO A 386 -5.44 11.64 -17.33
C PRO A 386 -4.63 12.93 -17.55
N LEU A 387 -3.58 13.12 -16.74
CA LEU A 387 -2.77 14.34 -16.78
C LEU A 387 -1.53 14.20 -17.69
N ASP A 388 -1.23 12.97 -18.13
CA ASP A 388 -0.23 12.63 -19.15
C ASP A 388 -0.54 11.25 -19.74
N ASP A 389 0.22 10.85 -20.76
CA ASP A 389 0.02 9.60 -21.52
C ASP A 389 0.70 8.37 -20.90
N SER A 390 1.36 8.52 -19.77
CA SER A 390 2.02 7.39 -19.09
C SER A 390 1.09 6.68 -18.10
N ASP A 391 1.50 5.52 -17.60
CA ASP A 391 0.68 4.73 -16.67
C ASP A 391 0.67 5.36 -15.26
N PHE A 392 -0.52 5.39 -14.65
CA PHE A 392 -0.77 5.77 -13.25
C PHE A 392 -1.03 4.50 -12.41
N ASN A 393 0.03 3.86 -11.93
CA ASN A 393 -0.06 2.62 -11.15
C ASN A 393 -0.01 2.85 -9.63
N ALA A 394 0.37 4.05 -9.20
CA ALA A 394 0.53 4.41 -7.79
C ALA A 394 -0.81 4.85 -7.16
N SER A 395 -1.04 4.46 -5.92
CA SER A 395 -2.16 4.96 -5.14
C SER A 395 -1.91 6.41 -4.71
N PRO A 396 -2.94 7.27 -4.66
CA PRO A 396 -2.78 8.65 -4.23
C PRO A 396 -2.38 8.77 -2.76
N ALA A 397 -1.77 9.92 -2.41
CA ALA A 397 -1.56 10.36 -1.04
C ALA A 397 -2.30 11.68 -0.78
N LEU A 398 -2.69 11.92 0.47
CA LEU A 398 -3.42 13.11 0.89
C LEU A 398 -2.63 13.86 1.96
N SER A 399 -2.58 15.19 1.87
CA SER A 399 -2.01 16.01 2.93
C SER A 399 -2.55 17.44 2.86
N GLY A 400 -3.25 17.86 3.91
CA GLY A 400 -3.95 19.14 3.89
C GLY A 400 -5.00 19.18 2.77
N GLY A 401 -5.01 20.27 1.98
CA GLY A 401 -5.89 20.42 0.81
C GLY A 401 -5.35 19.78 -0.48
N LEU A 402 -4.22 19.07 -0.42
CA LEU A 402 -3.53 18.51 -1.59
C LEU A 402 -3.72 16.99 -1.71
N MET A 403 -3.94 16.54 -2.94
CA MET A 403 -3.81 15.15 -3.37
C MET A 403 -2.56 15.02 -4.23
N PHE A 404 -1.71 14.05 -3.90
CA PHE A 404 -0.52 13.73 -4.69
C PHE A 404 -0.80 12.53 -5.58
N LEU A 405 -0.72 12.73 -6.88
CA LEU A 405 -0.81 11.70 -7.91
C LEU A 405 0.54 11.50 -8.58
N ARG A 406 0.81 10.28 -8.96
CA ARG A 406 2.03 9.95 -9.67
C ARG A 406 1.71 9.09 -10.90
N SER A 407 2.32 9.47 -12.02
CA SER A 407 2.45 8.61 -13.21
C SER A 407 3.87 8.03 -13.30
N ASN A 408 4.16 7.29 -14.36
CA ASN A 408 5.54 6.84 -14.63
C ASN A 408 6.50 8.00 -14.94
N THR A 409 5.97 9.16 -15.32
CA THR A 409 6.76 10.31 -15.81
C THR A 409 6.76 11.51 -14.87
N PHE A 410 5.66 11.70 -14.12
CA PHE A 410 5.48 12.91 -13.32
C PHE A 410 4.90 12.63 -11.93
N LEU A 411 5.22 13.54 -11.01
CA LEU A 411 4.51 13.71 -9.73
C LEU A 411 3.68 15.00 -9.80
N TYR A 412 2.42 14.90 -9.38
CA TYR A 412 1.48 16.00 -9.37
C TYR A 412 0.99 16.29 -7.96
N ALA A 413 0.84 17.57 -7.60
CA ALA A 413 0.00 18.01 -6.51
C ALA A 413 -1.28 18.62 -7.07
N ILE A 414 -2.41 18.19 -6.59
CA ILE A 414 -3.74 18.60 -7.04
C ILE A 414 -4.48 19.20 -5.87
N GLY A 415 -5.06 20.38 -6.05
CA GLY A 415 -5.76 21.11 -5.02
C GLY A 415 -5.13 22.44 -4.69
N SER A 416 -5.34 22.89 -3.46
CA SER A 416 -4.69 24.06 -2.87
C SER A 416 -4.20 23.68 -1.46
N PRO A 417 -3.03 24.19 -1.04
CA PRO A 417 -2.48 23.92 0.29
C PRO A 417 -3.30 24.54 1.42
#